data_55f6b2a002f38ec796a2d4c7a8c28401
#
_entry.id   55f6b2a002f38ec796a2d4c7a8c28401
#
_cell.length_a   1.000
_cell.length_b   1.000
_cell.length_c   1.000
_cell.angle_alpha   90.00
_cell.angle_beta   90.00
_cell.angle_gamma   90.00
#
_symmetry.space_group_name_H-M   'P 1'
#
loop_
_entity.id
_entity.type
_entity.pdbx_description
1 polymer ?
#
loop_
_entity_poly.entity_id
_entity_poly.type
_entity_poly.pdbx_seq_one_letter_code
_entity_poly.pdbx_strand_id
1 'polypeptide(L)'
;GVRGTDETGAEKYNLPGFWDYSASGLRWSYFRNTNQAHNTVTINDEIQYPLGRAFIKEADIQSEEPQVVLEMTTLYPNTNKFTRTFKQQDANTIVLTDDITLLSTSDIIRWSIVTKKTVKTDENRAILTSGDKKLYLTILEPQGAKFFTKEAETNSANEKPIHGFTLLQFEHSGERINTLKVKMSSIND
;
A
#
# COMPACT_ATOMS: atom_id res chain seq x y z
N GLY A 1 18.66 6.95 -9.84
CA GLY A 1 17.93 6.81 -8.56
C GLY A 1 17.78 5.36 -8.15
N VAL A 2 17.51 5.11 -6.88
CA VAL A 2 17.25 3.77 -6.33
C VAL A 2 15.77 3.65 -6.01
N ARG A 3 15.14 2.54 -6.44
CA ARG A 3 13.75 2.25 -6.12
C ARG A 3 13.62 1.90 -4.63
N GLY A 4 12.81 2.63 -3.87
CA GLY A 4 12.57 2.38 -2.44
C GLY A 4 11.56 1.27 -2.20
N THR A 5 10.47 1.25 -2.98
CA THR A 5 9.45 0.20 -2.96
C THR A 5 9.60 -0.71 -4.18
N ASP A 6 9.13 -1.93 -4.08
CA ASP A 6 9.22 -2.92 -5.15
C ASP A 6 7.81 -3.42 -5.54
N GLU A 7 7.76 -4.20 -6.61
CA GLU A 7 6.60 -4.96 -7.04
C GLU A 7 6.92 -6.44 -7.01
N THR A 8 5.97 -7.27 -6.61
CA THR A 8 6.17 -8.73 -6.49
C THR A 8 6.28 -9.43 -7.84
N GLY A 9 5.95 -8.73 -8.92
CA GLY A 9 5.96 -9.22 -10.29
C GLY A 9 4.80 -10.16 -10.61
N ALA A 10 4.80 -10.71 -11.81
CA ALA A 10 3.74 -11.58 -12.29
C ALA A 10 3.78 -12.98 -11.66
N GLU A 11 2.61 -13.55 -11.42
CA GLU A 11 2.43 -14.95 -11.03
C GLU A 11 2.56 -15.88 -12.24
N LYS A 12 2.62 -17.19 -12.03
CA LYS A 12 2.63 -18.22 -13.10
C LYS A 12 1.31 -18.18 -13.88
N TYR A 13 1.41 -18.05 -15.20
CA TYR A 13 0.24 -17.94 -16.09
C TYR A 13 -0.52 -19.25 -16.31
N ASN A 14 0.08 -20.38 -15.93
CA ASN A 14 -0.49 -21.72 -16.06
C ASN A 14 -1.20 -22.22 -14.79
N LEU A 15 -1.37 -21.37 -13.78
CA LEU A 15 -2.15 -21.74 -12.61
C LEU A 15 -3.64 -21.87 -12.94
N PRO A 16 -4.36 -22.77 -12.26
CA PRO A 16 -5.80 -22.93 -12.46
C PRO A 16 -6.55 -21.60 -12.29
N GLY A 17 -7.43 -21.27 -13.25
CA GLY A 17 -8.22 -20.02 -13.21
C GLY A 17 -7.41 -18.73 -13.28
N PHE A 18 -6.13 -18.77 -13.64
CA PHE A 18 -5.30 -17.54 -13.76
C PHE A 18 -5.91 -16.51 -14.72
N TRP A 19 -6.60 -16.97 -15.76
CA TRP A 19 -7.23 -16.12 -16.78
C TRP A 19 -8.71 -15.83 -16.51
N ASP A 20 -9.22 -16.23 -15.34
CA ASP A 20 -10.58 -15.91 -14.93
C ASP A 20 -10.60 -14.54 -14.25
N TYR A 21 -11.03 -13.51 -14.98
CA TYR A 21 -11.15 -12.13 -14.52
C TYR A 21 -12.53 -11.79 -13.94
N SER A 22 -13.42 -12.75 -13.78
CA SER A 22 -14.69 -12.53 -13.08
C SER A 22 -14.44 -12.11 -11.63
N ALA A 23 -15.42 -11.46 -11.00
CA ALA A 23 -15.27 -10.99 -9.61
C ALA A 23 -14.99 -12.12 -8.61
N SER A 24 -15.46 -13.33 -8.90
CA SER A 24 -15.24 -14.55 -8.10
C SER A 24 -14.15 -15.46 -8.67
N GLY A 25 -13.38 -15.00 -9.65
CA GLY A 25 -12.37 -15.79 -10.32
C GLY A 25 -11.28 -16.31 -9.39
N LEU A 26 -10.86 -17.56 -9.58
CA LEU A 26 -9.79 -18.18 -8.79
C LEU A 26 -8.46 -17.41 -8.89
N ARG A 27 -8.28 -16.61 -9.93
CA ARG A 27 -7.16 -15.69 -10.10
C ARG A 27 -6.87 -14.87 -8.84
N TRP A 28 -7.91 -14.45 -8.16
CA TRP A 28 -7.83 -13.56 -7.00
C TRP A 28 -7.50 -14.26 -5.68
N SER A 29 -7.32 -15.58 -5.72
CA SER A 29 -6.78 -16.35 -4.59
C SER A 29 -5.24 -16.36 -4.56
N TYR A 30 -4.57 -15.95 -5.63
CA TYR A 30 -3.11 -15.92 -5.73
C TYR A 30 -2.56 -14.61 -5.16
N PHE A 31 -1.60 -14.71 -4.24
CA PHE A 31 -1.06 -13.57 -3.49
C PHE A 31 -0.69 -12.39 -4.38
N ARG A 32 0.11 -12.63 -5.44
CA ARG A 32 0.58 -11.58 -6.35
C ARG A 32 -0.52 -10.87 -7.15
N ASN A 33 -1.68 -11.46 -7.24
CA ASN A 33 -2.82 -10.90 -7.99
C ASN A 33 -3.77 -10.11 -7.09
N THR A 34 -3.44 -9.95 -5.81
CA THR A 34 -4.27 -9.24 -4.82
C THR A 34 -3.56 -7.98 -4.33
N ASN A 35 -4.32 -7.03 -3.79
CA ASN A 35 -3.78 -5.82 -3.15
C ASN A 35 -2.83 -6.12 -1.97
N GLN A 36 -2.89 -7.30 -1.38
CA GLN A 36 -2.01 -7.71 -0.27
C GLN A 36 -0.53 -7.77 -0.68
N ALA A 37 -0.25 -8.00 -1.97
CA ALA A 37 1.09 -8.04 -2.54
C ALA A 37 1.58 -6.71 -3.12
N HIS A 38 0.85 -5.62 -2.90
CA HIS A 38 1.10 -4.33 -3.53
C HIS A 38 1.19 -3.18 -2.53
N ASN A 39 1.65 -2.01 -3.02
CA ASN A 39 1.86 -0.79 -2.23
C ASN A 39 0.53 -0.05 -2.03
N THR A 40 -0.37 -0.61 -1.25
CA THR A 40 -1.71 -0.08 -1.05
C THR A 40 -2.26 -0.47 0.32
N VAL A 41 -3.57 -0.26 0.51
CA VAL A 41 -4.29 -0.57 1.74
C VAL A 41 -5.04 -1.90 1.57
N THR A 42 -5.19 -2.64 2.67
CA THR A 42 -6.23 -3.67 2.83
C THR A 42 -7.18 -3.25 3.95
N ILE A 43 -8.46 -3.65 3.85
CA ILE A 43 -9.45 -3.48 4.90
C ILE A 43 -9.94 -4.87 5.28
N ASN A 44 -9.82 -5.24 6.57
CA ASN A 44 -10.17 -6.57 7.08
C ASN A 44 -9.45 -7.74 6.37
N ASP A 45 -8.26 -7.51 5.84
CA ASP A 45 -7.53 -8.47 5.00
C ASP A 45 -8.27 -8.90 3.71
N GLU A 46 -9.32 -8.17 3.34
CA GLU A 46 -10.07 -8.45 2.12
C GLU A 46 -9.33 -7.94 0.88
N ILE A 47 -9.54 -8.63 -0.23
CA ILE A 47 -9.02 -8.19 -1.52
C ILE A 47 -9.83 -7.00 -2.04
N GLN A 48 -9.19 -6.16 -2.84
CA GLN A 48 -9.91 -5.14 -3.61
C GLN A 48 -10.95 -5.78 -4.51
N TYR A 49 -12.08 -5.10 -4.70
CA TYR A 49 -13.11 -5.58 -5.61
C TYR A 49 -12.56 -5.63 -7.04
N PRO A 50 -12.50 -6.81 -7.66
CA PRO A 50 -11.76 -7.00 -8.92
C PRO A 50 -12.31 -6.22 -10.11
N LEU A 51 -13.59 -5.84 -10.08
CA LEU A 51 -14.23 -5.04 -11.12
C LEU A 51 -14.29 -3.53 -10.77
N GLY A 52 -13.78 -3.16 -9.60
CA GLY A 52 -13.61 -1.76 -9.19
C GLY A 52 -12.56 -1.05 -10.05
N ARG A 53 -12.57 0.28 -9.99
CA ARG A 53 -11.63 1.11 -10.75
C ARG A 53 -11.11 2.24 -9.90
N ALA A 54 -9.80 2.51 -10.02
CA ALA A 54 -9.20 3.76 -9.58
C ALA A 54 -9.05 4.70 -10.77
N PHE A 55 -9.17 5.99 -10.54
CA PHE A 55 -8.92 7.01 -11.54
C PHE A 55 -8.32 8.27 -10.92
N ILE A 56 -7.59 9.03 -11.71
CA ILE A 56 -7.08 10.33 -11.30
C ILE A 56 -8.28 11.29 -11.20
N LYS A 57 -8.55 11.74 -9.98
CA LYS A 57 -9.61 12.71 -9.68
C LYS A 57 -9.14 14.13 -9.90
N GLU A 58 -7.91 14.42 -9.44
CA GLU A 58 -7.28 15.73 -9.53
C GLU A 58 -5.79 15.55 -9.81
N ALA A 59 -5.20 16.43 -10.60
CA ALA A 59 -3.77 16.49 -10.83
C ALA A 59 -3.32 17.95 -10.96
N ASP A 60 -2.53 18.42 -10.01
CA ASP A 60 -1.84 19.69 -10.08
C ASP A 60 -0.33 19.42 -10.08
N ILE A 61 0.27 19.37 -11.26
CA ILE A 61 1.69 19.08 -11.47
C ILE A 61 2.51 20.32 -11.80
N GLN A 62 1.87 21.49 -11.82
CA GLN A 62 2.49 22.78 -12.19
C GLN A 62 2.76 23.67 -10.96
N SER A 63 2.18 23.36 -9.80
CA SER A 63 2.38 24.11 -8.55
C SER A 63 3.77 23.89 -7.94
N GLU A 64 4.13 24.70 -6.98
CA GLU A 64 5.36 24.56 -6.19
C GLU A 64 5.36 23.27 -5.36
N GLU A 65 4.17 22.77 -5.00
CA GLU A 65 3.97 21.48 -4.31
C GLU A 65 3.06 20.56 -5.15
N PRO A 66 3.60 19.93 -6.20
CA PRO A 66 2.81 19.09 -7.11
C PRO A 66 2.07 17.97 -6.38
N GLN A 67 0.80 17.76 -6.78
CA GLN A 67 -0.01 16.68 -6.19
C GLN A 67 -0.88 15.97 -7.22
N VAL A 68 -1.19 14.71 -6.90
CA VAL A 68 -2.15 13.88 -7.64
C VAL A 68 -3.08 13.20 -6.64
N VAL A 69 -4.38 13.30 -6.89
CA VAL A 69 -5.42 12.65 -6.09
C VAL A 69 -6.05 11.53 -6.90
N LEU A 70 -6.04 10.34 -6.35
CA LEU A 70 -6.72 9.16 -6.89
C LEU A 70 -8.05 8.96 -6.16
N GLU A 71 -9.12 8.69 -6.90
CA GLU A 71 -10.38 8.18 -6.39
C GLU A 71 -10.35 6.65 -6.44
N MET A 72 -10.57 5.99 -5.30
CA MET A 72 -10.40 4.54 -5.13
C MET A 72 -11.61 3.84 -4.50
N THR A 73 -12.69 4.55 -4.20
CA THR A 73 -13.85 4.05 -3.44
C THR A 73 -14.41 2.74 -4.00
N THR A 74 -14.54 2.63 -5.34
CA THR A 74 -15.13 1.42 -5.95
C THR A 74 -14.29 0.16 -5.83
N LEU A 75 -13.01 0.29 -5.44
CA LEU A 75 -12.13 -0.84 -5.14
C LEU A 75 -12.37 -1.42 -3.75
N TYR A 76 -13.00 -0.66 -2.85
CA TYR A 76 -13.15 -1.02 -1.43
C TYR A 76 -14.63 -0.98 -1.01
N PRO A 77 -15.38 -2.09 -1.18
CA PRO A 77 -16.81 -2.14 -0.86
C PRO A 77 -17.17 -1.76 0.58
N ASN A 78 -16.21 -1.86 1.51
CA ASN A 78 -16.36 -1.52 2.92
C ASN A 78 -16.23 0.00 3.19
N THR A 79 -16.16 0.83 2.13
CA THR A 79 -15.98 2.27 2.27
C THR A 79 -17.07 3.07 1.59
N ASN A 80 -17.40 4.23 2.18
CA ASN A 80 -18.20 5.28 1.53
C ASN A 80 -17.34 6.22 0.68
N LYS A 81 -16.04 6.31 1.03
CA LYS A 81 -15.07 7.16 0.34
C LYS A 81 -13.68 6.59 0.57
N PHE A 82 -12.87 6.57 -0.49
CA PHE A 82 -11.44 6.36 -0.39
C PHE A 82 -10.73 7.20 -1.46
N THR A 83 -9.92 8.16 -1.02
CA THR A 83 -9.03 8.92 -1.90
C THR A 83 -7.60 8.77 -1.43
N ARG A 84 -6.65 8.64 -2.37
CA ARG A 84 -5.21 8.63 -2.13
C ARG A 84 -4.56 9.83 -2.78
N THR A 85 -3.84 10.62 -1.99
CA THR A 85 -3.11 11.80 -2.45
C THR A 85 -1.61 11.54 -2.38
N PHE A 86 -0.93 11.79 -3.48
CA PHE A 86 0.52 11.91 -3.53
C PHE A 86 0.85 13.39 -3.65
N LYS A 87 1.57 13.94 -2.67
CA LYS A 87 2.00 15.33 -2.67
C LYS A 87 3.52 15.39 -2.56
N GLN A 88 4.17 16.02 -3.51
CA GLN A 88 5.58 16.34 -3.42
C GLN A 88 5.75 17.60 -2.58
N GLN A 89 6.33 17.48 -1.40
CA GLN A 89 6.54 18.60 -0.49
C GLN A 89 7.82 19.38 -0.86
N ASP A 90 8.84 18.69 -1.33
CA ASP A 90 10.10 19.24 -1.79
C ASP A 90 10.82 18.24 -2.72
N ALA A 91 12.05 18.54 -3.14
CA ALA A 91 12.84 17.69 -4.04
C ALA A 91 13.17 16.29 -3.46
N ASN A 92 13.10 16.11 -2.15
CA ASN A 92 13.48 14.90 -1.44
C ASN A 92 12.32 14.20 -0.74
N THR A 93 11.17 14.86 -0.64
CA THR A 93 10.07 14.45 0.24
C THR A 93 8.75 14.33 -0.49
N ILE A 94 8.10 13.18 -0.35
CA ILE A 94 6.72 12.94 -0.79
C ILE A 94 5.88 12.60 0.44
N VAL A 95 4.68 13.16 0.51
CA VAL A 95 3.66 12.78 1.49
C VAL A 95 2.56 12.01 0.78
N LEU A 96 2.31 10.81 1.25
CA LEU A 96 1.19 9.96 0.84
C LEU A 96 0.09 10.09 1.89
N THR A 97 -1.12 10.44 1.45
CA THR A 97 -2.30 10.56 2.33
C THR A 97 -3.43 9.69 1.79
N ASP A 98 -3.96 8.81 2.62
CA ASP A 98 -5.17 8.03 2.38
C ASP A 98 -6.30 8.56 3.27
N ASP A 99 -7.33 9.15 2.65
CA ASP A 99 -8.55 9.57 3.34
C ASP A 99 -9.65 8.54 3.10
N ILE A 100 -10.07 7.86 4.17
CA ILE A 100 -10.97 6.71 4.12
C ILE A 100 -12.16 6.94 5.05
N THR A 101 -13.37 6.82 4.51
CA THR A 101 -14.61 6.78 5.30
C THR A 101 -15.15 5.36 5.25
N LEU A 102 -15.04 4.63 6.37
CA LEU A 102 -15.49 3.25 6.52
C LEU A 102 -17.03 3.17 6.68
N LEU A 103 -17.60 2.02 6.32
CA LEU A 103 -18.99 1.67 6.63
C LEU A 103 -19.13 1.22 8.09
N SER A 104 -18.12 0.60 8.67
CA SER A 104 -18.10 0.13 10.05
C SER A 104 -16.87 0.64 10.81
N THR A 105 -17.05 0.97 12.10
CA THR A 105 -15.95 1.34 13.00
C THR A 105 -15.15 0.14 13.51
N SER A 106 -15.65 -1.08 13.30
CA SER A 106 -14.93 -2.32 13.64
C SER A 106 -13.93 -2.75 12.58
N ASP A 107 -13.92 -2.09 11.41
CA ASP A 107 -13.03 -2.43 10.32
C ASP A 107 -11.57 -2.05 10.66
N ILE A 108 -10.65 -2.92 10.25
CA ILE A 108 -9.21 -2.72 10.42
C ILE A 108 -8.62 -2.31 9.08
N ILE A 109 -7.98 -1.15 9.05
CA ILE A 109 -7.23 -0.67 7.89
C ILE A 109 -5.77 -1.05 8.09
N ARG A 110 -5.18 -1.76 7.13
CA ARG A 110 -3.74 -2.04 7.08
C ARG A 110 -3.12 -1.33 5.88
N TRP A 111 -2.25 -0.38 6.15
CA TRP A 111 -1.42 0.26 5.15
C TRP A 111 -0.18 -0.59 4.89
N SER A 112 0.23 -0.74 3.64
CA SER A 112 1.32 -1.65 3.27
C SER A 112 2.17 -1.10 2.13
N ILE A 113 3.48 -1.32 2.22
CA ILE A 113 4.39 -1.29 1.08
C ILE A 113 5.22 -2.57 1.03
N VAL A 114 5.61 -2.92 -0.18
CA VAL A 114 6.42 -4.11 -0.49
C VAL A 114 7.83 -3.67 -0.86
N THR A 115 8.84 -4.35 -0.31
CA THR A 115 10.23 -4.03 -0.62
C THR A 115 11.15 -5.23 -0.50
N LYS A 116 12.24 -5.23 -1.29
CA LYS A 116 13.40 -6.12 -1.13
C LYS A 116 14.55 -5.48 -0.36
N LYS A 117 14.35 -4.27 0.11
CA LYS A 117 15.38 -3.54 0.84
C LYS A 117 15.46 -4.04 2.28
N THR A 118 16.60 -3.85 2.92
CA THR A 118 16.69 -4.05 4.37
C THR A 118 15.83 -3.02 5.07
N VAL A 119 14.91 -3.48 5.91
CA VAL A 119 13.98 -2.63 6.65
C VAL A 119 14.38 -2.61 8.12
N LYS A 120 14.43 -1.41 8.71
CA LYS A 120 14.49 -1.21 10.16
C LYS A 120 13.30 -0.34 10.58
N THR A 121 12.61 -0.73 11.63
CA THR A 121 11.47 0.00 12.18
C THR A 121 11.77 0.46 13.60
N ASP A 122 11.28 1.65 13.96
CA ASP A 122 11.34 2.22 15.29
C ASP A 122 10.08 3.08 15.50
N GLU A 123 9.13 2.54 16.26
CA GLU A 123 7.83 3.16 16.50
C GLU A 123 7.14 3.59 15.18
N ASN A 124 6.91 4.90 14.99
CA ASN A 124 6.29 5.45 13.79
C ASN A 124 7.28 5.71 12.65
N ARG A 125 8.53 5.25 12.76
CA ARG A 125 9.57 5.44 11.75
C ARG A 125 10.02 4.12 11.14
N ALA A 126 10.40 4.16 9.86
CA ALA A 126 11.06 3.06 9.18
C ALA A 126 12.16 3.57 8.25
N ILE A 127 13.20 2.76 8.06
CA ILE A 127 14.32 3.05 7.17
C ILE A 127 14.46 1.86 6.21
N LEU A 128 14.35 2.11 4.92
CA LEU A 128 14.65 1.15 3.87
C LEU A 128 16.06 1.44 3.33
N THR A 129 16.92 0.43 3.35
CA THR A 129 18.33 0.57 2.94
C THR A 129 18.63 -0.28 1.71
N SER A 130 19.28 0.32 0.71
CA SER A 130 19.78 -0.33 -0.50
C SER A 130 21.18 0.17 -0.82
N GLY A 131 22.22 -0.61 -0.45
CA GLY A 131 23.59 -0.15 -0.50
C GLY A 131 23.81 1.06 0.41
N ASP A 132 24.30 2.15 -0.15
CA ASP A 132 24.51 3.45 0.51
C ASP A 132 23.27 4.33 0.55
N LYS A 133 22.19 3.97 -0.14
CA LYS A 133 20.96 4.76 -0.24
C LYS A 133 19.95 4.36 0.81
N LYS A 134 19.25 5.36 1.35
CA LYS A 134 18.21 5.20 2.36
C LYS A 134 16.95 5.92 1.93
N LEU A 135 15.80 5.35 2.29
CA LEU A 135 14.50 5.98 2.26
C LEU A 135 13.94 5.95 3.69
N TYR A 136 13.61 7.11 4.22
CA TYR A 136 13.04 7.30 5.54
C TYR A 136 11.53 7.43 5.42
N LEU A 137 10.80 6.67 6.21
CA LEU A 137 9.35 6.74 6.29
C LEU A 137 8.95 7.16 7.70
N THR A 138 7.96 8.04 7.80
CA THR A 138 7.39 8.46 9.09
C THR A 138 5.88 8.46 8.98
N ILE A 139 5.19 7.72 9.86
CA ILE A 139 3.73 7.84 10.02
C ILE A 139 3.47 9.17 10.69
N LEU A 140 2.75 10.06 10.00
CA LEU A 140 2.30 11.34 10.52
C LEU A 140 0.91 11.22 11.14
N GLU A 141 0.05 10.37 10.56
CA GLU A 141 -1.30 10.03 11.02
C GLU A 141 -1.61 8.57 10.70
N PRO A 142 -2.33 7.86 11.59
CA PRO A 142 -2.82 8.30 12.89
C PRO A 142 -1.72 8.36 13.96
N GLN A 143 -1.92 9.17 14.99
CA GLN A 143 -0.99 9.26 16.11
C GLN A 143 -0.93 7.94 16.88
N GLY A 144 0.28 7.54 17.28
CA GLY A 144 0.51 6.29 18.03
C GLY A 144 0.59 5.02 17.16
N ALA A 145 0.31 5.10 15.86
CA ALA A 145 0.53 3.98 14.96
C ALA A 145 2.03 3.65 14.86
N LYS A 146 2.34 2.36 14.75
CA LYS A 146 3.71 1.86 14.70
C LYS A 146 3.91 0.98 13.48
N PHE A 147 5.06 1.13 12.84
CA PHE A 147 5.46 0.22 11.79
C PHE A 147 5.83 -1.16 12.34
N PHE A 148 5.43 -2.19 11.61
CA PHE A 148 5.91 -3.55 11.76
C PHE A 148 6.24 -4.15 10.39
N THR A 149 6.97 -5.25 10.39
CA THR A 149 7.34 -5.97 9.17
C THR A 149 6.80 -7.38 9.20
N LYS A 150 6.42 -7.87 8.02
CA LYS A 150 6.05 -9.25 7.77
C LYS A 150 6.79 -9.74 6.51
N GLU A 151 7.30 -10.95 6.51
CA GLU A 151 7.78 -11.58 5.28
C GLU A 151 6.60 -11.83 4.34
N ALA A 152 6.78 -11.56 3.05
CA ALA A 152 5.76 -11.85 2.06
C ALA A 152 5.73 -13.36 1.79
N GLU A 153 4.54 -13.93 1.84
CA GLU A 153 4.31 -15.35 1.64
C GLU A 153 3.22 -15.57 0.58
N THR A 154 3.36 -16.64 -0.20
CA THR A 154 2.33 -17.08 -1.14
C THR A 154 1.16 -17.75 -0.39
N ASN A 155 -0.04 -17.66 -0.95
CA ASN A 155 -1.24 -18.28 -0.37
C ASN A 155 -1.26 -19.80 -0.58
N SER A 156 -0.49 -20.31 -1.55
CA SER A 156 -0.39 -21.74 -1.82
C SER A 156 0.99 -22.16 -2.35
N ALA A 157 1.36 -23.43 -2.17
CA ALA A 157 2.61 -24.01 -2.65
C ALA A 157 2.74 -24.05 -4.19
N ASN A 158 1.63 -23.92 -4.90
CA ASN A 158 1.62 -23.96 -6.37
C ASN A 158 2.02 -22.60 -6.98
N GLU A 159 1.95 -21.52 -6.23
CA GLU A 159 2.34 -20.18 -6.67
C GLU A 159 3.85 -20.09 -6.92
N LYS A 160 4.25 -19.08 -7.67
CA LYS A 160 5.66 -18.75 -7.84
C LYS A 160 6.24 -18.31 -6.49
N PRO A 161 7.34 -18.93 -6.02
CA PRO A 161 7.95 -18.54 -4.74
C PRO A 161 8.25 -17.03 -4.64
N ILE A 162 7.99 -16.46 -3.46
CA ILE A 162 8.19 -15.04 -3.18
C ILE A 162 9.26 -14.85 -2.09
N HIS A 163 10.53 -14.90 -2.49
CA HIS A 163 11.63 -14.82 -1.54
C HIS A 163 12.22 -13.40 -1.46
N GLY A 164 12.58 -13.00 -0.24
CA GLY A 164 13.28 -11.75 0.03
C GLY A 164 12.42 -10.50 -0.11
N PHE A 165 11.09 -10.65 -0.14
CA PHE A 165 10.17 -9.52 -0.05
C PHE A 165 9.69 -9.35 1.38
N THR A 166 9.73 -8.11 1.86
CA THR A 166 9.19 -7.68 3.14
C THR A 166 8.00 -6.76 2.91
N LEU A 167 6.93 -6.99 3.64
CA LEU A 167 5.81 -6.07 3.79
C LEU A 167 6.12 -5.17 4.99
N LEU A 168 6.28 -3.87 4.76
CA LEU A 168 6.31 -2.86 5.82
C LEU A 168 4.90 -2.32 5.98
N GLN A 169 4.36 -2.43 7.18
CA GLN A 169 2.94 -2.22 7.44
C GLN A 169 2.70 -1.43 8.72
N PHE A 170 1.54 -0.80 8.82
CA PHE A 170 0.92 -0.40 10.07
C PHE A 170 -0.60 -0.57 9.97
N GLU A 171 -1.26 -0.62 11.13
CA GLU A 171 -2.72 -0.81 11.24
C GLU A 171 -3.37 0.36 11.97
N HIS A 172 -4.63 0.59 11.63
CA HIS A 172 -5.52 1.53 12.30
C HIS A 172 -6.95 1.00 12.32
N SER A 173 -7.67 1.27 13.40
CA SER A 173 -9.08 0.85 13.57
C SER A 173 -9.78 1.73 14.60
N GLY A 174 -11.11 1.56 14.72
CA GLY A 174 -11.90 2.21 15.77
C GLY A 174 -12.58 3.51 15.36
N GLU A 175 -12.30 4.01 14.16
CA GLU A 175 -12.87 5.26 13.65
C GLU A 175 -13.61 5.06 12.33
N ARG A 176 -14.62 5.89 12.09
CA ARG A 176 -15.35 5.88 10.81
C ARG A 176 -14.66 6.71 9.75
N ILE A 177 -14.09 7.85 10.13
CA ILE A 177 -13.32 8.74 9.24
C ILE A 177 -11.86 8.63 9.62
N ASN A 178 -11.03 8.23 8.69
CA ASN A 178 -9.63 7.91 8.90
C ASN A 178 -8.76 8.68 7.91
N THR A 179 -7.65 9.23 8.41
CA THR A 179 -6.55 9.72 7.59
C THR A 179 -5.30 8.92 7.93
N LEU A 180 -4.74 8.25 6.94
CA LEU A 180 -3.45 7.58 7.03
C LEU A 180 -2.44 8.42 6.26
N LYS A 181 -1.44 8.96 6.94
CA LYS A 181 -0.50 9.90 6.32
C LYS A 181 0.94 9.49 6.58
N VAL A 182 1.68 9.26 5.53
CA VAL A 182 3.07 8.81 5.59
C VAL A 182 3.96 9.78 4.81
N LYS A 183 4.97 10.31 5.50
CA LYS A 183 6.07 11.04 4.87
C LYS A 183 7.14 10.05 4.41
N MET A 184 7.62 10.22 3.20
CA MET A 184 8.72 9.47 2.61
C MET A 184 9.80 10.44 2.16
N SER A 185 11.02 10.33 2.71
CA SER A 185 12.13 11.25 2.42
C SER A 185 13.42 10.51 2.11
N SER A 186 14.21 11.06 1.19
CA SER A 186 15.58 10.59 0.91
C SER A 186 16.62 11.16 1.87
N ILE A 187 16.24 12.10 2.73
CA ILE A 187 17.06 12.69 3.78
C ILE A 187 16.46 12.39 5.15
N ASN A 188 17.33 12.25 6.16
CA ASN A 188 16.90 12.04 7.54
C ASN A 188 16.67 13.41 8.17
N ASP A 189 15.44 13.67 8.60
CA ASP A 189 15.08 14.88 9.37
C ASP A 189 15.30 14.65 10.86
#